data_ad3fb4a3d6075596e72fbc770435f98e
#
_entry.id   ad3fb4a3d6075596e72fbc770435f98e
#
_cell.length_a   1.000
_cell.length_b   1.000
_cell.length_c   1.000
_cell.angle_alpha   90.00
_cell.angle_beta   90.00
_cell.angle_gamma   90.00
#
_symmetry.space_group_name_H-M   'P 1'
#
loop_
_entity.id
_entity.type
_entity.pdbx_description
1 polymer ?
#
loop_
_entity_poly.entity_id
_entity_poly.type
_entity_poly.pdbx_seq_one_letter_code
_entity_poly.pdbx_strand_id
1 'polypeptide(L)'
;MVKKSLSQTLLNTFLYPEKKNVSQEWGCVADLLLWYQERIEKDAHRSRERKATIKSAIKCHLIPSLGELSLSDVSRQIIDDALIWPLQETRSLATVKSVLSVLKQAFKQAEKLGRLESNPLAGIVFSDFVSVPIKEKDGRLFATDIENVFTQLMDCDRVTQCLVLMLLGHGTRIRETLAAKWAHIDLVDGYWRLPMSDTKTDEWHTLPLTEAMRLFLESYRRWQAKRGYRGVFLFPGHGHAKPLSYSTSRKLLNQVSEGNWSAHDCRKALKTICTDALNVDDAVSERILNHTMDRTRKAYNKALYEGPMRDALTRYHDWLGRRGLNEFLETAISRSARSFSRNQLSDCAA
;
A
#
# COMPACT_ATOMS: atom_id res chain seq x y z
N MET A 1 -43.38 -5.40 58.23
CA MET A 1 -43.18 -6.12 56.97
C MET A 1 -42.88 -5.21 55.75
N VAL A 2 -42.80 -3.89 55.83
CA VAL A 2 -42.67 -2.97 54.68
C VAL A 2 -41.22 -2.55 54.38
N LYS A 3 -40.28 -2.67 55.33
CA LYS A 3 -38.85 -2.24 55.11
C LYS A 3 -37.96 -3.22 54.36
N LYS A 4 -38.34 -4.48 54.15
CA LYS A 4 -37.53 -5.44 53.36
C LYS A 4 -37.77 -5.40 51.87
N SER A 5 -38.90 -4.88 51.40
CA SER A 5 -39.26 -4.80 49.99
C SER A 5 -38.52 -3.70 49.23
N LEU A 6 -38.32 -2.53 49.88
CA LEU A 6 -37.66 -1.38 49.26
C LEU A 6 -36.15 -1.59 48.99
N SER A 7 -35.48 -2.37 49.86
CA SER A 7 -34.05 -2.65 49.71
C SER A 7 -33.75 -3.63 48.55
N GLN A 8 -34.64 -4.60 48.33
CA GLN A 8 -34.45 -5.55 47.21
C GLN A 8 -34.76 -4.94 45.85
N THR A 9 -35.73 -4.03 45.78
CA THR A 9 -36.02 -3.30 44.53
C THR A 9 -34.86 -2.37 44.16
N LEU A 10 -34.29 -1.65 45.12
CA LEU A 10 -33.12 -0.82 44.91
C LEU A 10 -31.85 -1.62 44.54
N LEU A 11 -31.64 -2.78 45.18
CA LEU A 11 -30.54 -3.69 44.84
C LEU A 11 -30.69 -4.26 43.41
N ASN A 12 -31.89 -4.65 43.03
CA ASN A 12 -32.16 -5.15 41.69
C ASN A 12 -31.96 -4.06 40.59
N THR A 13 -32.33 -2.82 40.90
CA THR A 13 -32.07 -1.67 39.99
C THR A 13 -30.59 -1.35 39.85
N PHE A 14 -29.79 -1.59 40.89
CA PHE A 14 -28.33 -1.37 40.88
C PHE A 14 -27.56 -2.56 40.26
N LEU A 15 -27.99 -3.81 40.55
CA LEU A 15 -27.32 -5.01 40.06
C LEU A 15 -27.75 -5.43 38.64
N TYR A 16 -28.94 -5.03 38.24
CA TYR A 16 -29.46 -5.21 36.90
C TYR A 16 -30.01 -3.86 36.43
N PRO A 17 -29.15 -2.91 36.01
CA PRO A 17 -29.67 -1.73 35.33
C PRO A 17 -30.53 -2.28 34.20
N GLU A 18 -31.82 -1.93 34.20
CA GLU A 18 -32.68 -2.21 33.06
C GLU A 18 -31.87 -1.83 31.84
N LYS A 19 -31.67 -2.81 30.92
CA LYS A 19 -31.15 -2.50 29.59
C LYS A 19 -32.07 -1.37 29.11
N LYS A 20 -31.62 -0.13 29.18
CA LYS A 20 -32.26 0.95 28.46
C LYS A 20 -32.41 0.39 27.07
N ASN A 21 -33.64 0.09 26.64
CA ASN A 21 -33.96 -0.13 25.28
C ASN A 21 -33.27 1.04 24.57
N VAL A 22 -32.14 0.72 23.88
CA VAL A 22 -31.47 1.67 23.05
C VAL A 22 -32.49 1.90 21.94
N SER A 23 -33.37 2.89 22.18
CA SER A 23 -34.33 3.32 21.19
C SER A 23 -33.54 3.50 19.92
N GLN A 24 -34.01 2.88 18.88
CA GLN A 24 -33.44 2.92 17.54
C GLN A 24 -33.18 4.38 17.20
N GLU A 25 -31.94 4.85 17.43
CA GLU A 25 -31.53 6.25 17.17
C GLU A 25 -31.56 6.54 15.67
N TRP A 26 -31.69 5.49 14.86
CA TRP A 26 -31.61 5.58 13.41
C TRP A 26 -32.91 5.15 12.76
N GLY A 27 -33.49 6.05 11.96
CA GLY A 27 -34.68 5.76 11.17
C GLY A 27 -34.37 5.00 9.88
N CYS A 28 -33.20 5.19 9.32
CA CYS A 28 -32.82 4.62 8.03
C CYS A 28 -31.33 4.21 7.96
N VAL A 29 -30.99 3.53 6.87
CA VAL A 29 -29.60 3.09 6.59
C VAL A 29 -28.63 4.26 6.50
N ALA A 30 -29.05 5.43 5.98
CA ALA A 30 -28.19 6.59 5.90
C ALA A 30 -27.69 7.05 7.29
N ASP A 31 -28.54 7.03 8.30
CA ASP A 31 -28.16 7.43 9.67
C ASP A 31 -27.05 6.54 10.23
N LEU A 32 -27.18 5.22 10.07
CA LEU A 32 -26.16 4.26 10.46
C LEU A 32 -24.85 4.45 9.70
N LEU A 33 -24.92 4.70 8.38
CA LEU A 33 -23.74 4.91 7.54
C LEU A 33 -23.01 6.21 7.88
N LEU A 34 -23.74 7.28 8.15
CA LEU A 34 -23.15 8.57 8.57
C LEU A 34 -22.50 8.47 9.94
N TRP A 35 -23.14 7.80 10.91
CA TRP A 35 -22.54 7.49 12.18
C TRP A 35 -21.25 6.66 12.03
N TYR A 36 -21.27 5.65 11.16
CA TYR A 36 -20.08 4.83 10.92
C TYR A 36 -18.96 5.65 10.28
N GLN A 37 -19.29 6.51 9.31
CA GLN A 37 -18.32 7.42 8.68
C GLN A 37 -17.66 8.33 9.72
N GLU A 38 -18.45 8.99 10.58
CA GLU A 38 -17.93 9.89 11.61
C GLU A 38 -16.99 9.14 12.58
N ARG A 39 -17.37 7.95 12.99
CA ARG A 39 -16.54 7.09 13.83
C ARG A 39 -15.21 6.74 13.16
N ILE A 40 -15.22 6.41 11.88
CA ILE A 40 -14.01 6.10 11.11
C ILE A 40 -13.13 7.36 10.94
N GLU A 41 -13.72 8.52 10.73
CA GLU A 41 -12.98 9.77 10.60
C GLU A 41 -12.20 10.09 11.90
N LYS A 42 -12.74 9.80 13.05
CA LYS A 42 -12.10 9.96 14.38
C LYS A 42 -11.10 8.88 14.75
N ASP A 43 -11.07 7.73 14.06
CA ASP A 43 -10.18 6.62 14.36
C ASP A 43 -8.72 6.98 14.01
N ALA A 44 -7.86 7.18 15.02
CA ALA A 44 -6.46 7.54 14.84
C ALA A 44 -5.62 6.41 14.21
N HIS A 45 -6.06 5.16 14.32
CA HIS A 45 -5.33 3.98 13.81
C HIS A 45 -5.65 3.66 12.35
N ARG A 46 -6.59 4.36 11.72
CA ARG A 46 -6.93 4.15 10.31
C ARG A 46 -6.17 5.09 9.40
N SER A 47 -5.61 4.53 8.33
CA SER A 47 -4.92 5.33 7.32
C SER A 47 -5.87 6.31 6.63
N ARG A 48 -5.35 7.47 6.22
CA ARG A 48 -6.09 8.51 5.49
C ARG A 48 -6.79 7.95 4.24
N GLU A 49 -6.12 7.05 3.53
CA GLU A 49 -6.66 6.44 2.31
C GLU A 49 -7.83 5.50 2.60
N ARG A 50 -7.73 4.72 3.68
CA ARG A 50 -8.85 3.84 4.07
C ARG A 50 -10.06 4.67 4.48
N LYS A 51 -9.86 5.79 5.20
CA LYS A 51 -10.92 6.76 5.51
C LYS A 51 -11.55 7.32 4.25
N ALA A 52 -10.74 7.75 3.28
CA ALA A 52 -11.24 8.28 2.00
C ALA A 52 -12.01 7.23 1.19
N THR A 53 -11.54 5.98 1.16
CA THR A 53 -12.24 4.87 0.48
C THR A 53 -13.59 4.61 1.12
N ILE A 54 -13.67 4.54 2.44
CA ILE A 54 -14.93 4.32 3.18
C ILE A 54 -15.88 5.48 2.93
N LYS A 55 -15.42 6.73 3.04
CA LYS A 55 -16.20 7.92 2.77
C LYS A 55 -16.76 7.95 1.34
N SER A 56 -15.93 7.59 0.36
CA SER A 56 -16.35 7.50 -1.04
C SER A 56 -17.42 6.40 -1.23
N ALA A 57 -17.21 5.21 -0.65
CA ALA A 57 -18.18 4.13 -0.73
C ALA A 57 -19.53 4.53 -0.14
N ILE A 58 -19.53 5.19 1.01
CA ILE A 58 -20.74 5.64 1.68
C ILE A 58 -21.46 6.71 0.85
N LYS A 59 -20.75 7.79 0.48
CA LYS A 59 -21.36 8.95 -0.17
C LYS A 59 -21.74 8.73 -1.62
N CYS A 60 -20.91 8.00 -2.38
CA CYS A 60 -21.10 7.88 -3.81
C CYS A 60 -21.91 6.64 -4.21
N HIS A 61 -22.05 5.67 -3.30
CA HIS A 61 -22.69 4.39 -3.64
C HIS A 61 -23.76 3.96 -2.62
N LEU A 62 -23.41 3.85 -1.32
CA LEU A 62 -24.31 3.26 -0.33
C LEU A 62 -25.50 4.16 0.01
N ILE A 63 -25.30 5.43 0.28
CA ILE A 63 -26.40 6.37 0.58
C ILE A 63 -27.33 6.53 -0.64
N PRO A 64 -26.83 6.76 -1.88
CA PRO A 64 -27.71 6.87 -3.03
C PRO A 64 -28.55 5.62 -3.32
N SER A 65 -28.03 4.42 -3.02
CA SER A 65 -28.73 3.15 -3.32
C SER A 65 -29.62 2.66 -2.18
N LEU A 66 -29.21 2.85 -0.93
CA LEU A 66 -29.83 2.21 0.22
C LEU A 66 -30.21 3.17 1.34
N GLY A 67 -29.85 4.45 1.23
CA GLY A 67 -29.91 5.40 2.35
C GLY A 67 -31.30 5.59 2.95
N GLU A 68 -32.33 5.60 2.14
CA GLU A 68 -33.73 5.82 2.55
C GLU A 68 -34.42 4.58 3.14
N LEU A 69 -33.79 3.39 3.00
CA LEU A 69 -34.35 2.16 3.52
C LEU A 69 -34.40 2.16 5.05
N SER A 70 -35.49 1.66 5.62
CA SER A 70 -35.54 1.30 7.03
C SER A 70 -34.51 0.19 7.32
N LEU A 71 -33.90 0.23 8.51
CA LEU A 71 -32.94 -0.81 8.89
C LEU A 71 -33.55 -2.21 8.96
N SER A 72 -34.87 -2.29 9.24
CA SER A 72 -35.62 -3.55 9.25
C SER A 72 -35.84 -4.15 7.85
N ASP A 73 -35.81 -3.31 6.82
CA ASP A 73 -36.11 -3.74 5.45
C ASP A 73 -34.86 -4.22 4.70
N VAL A 74 -33.67 -4.02 5.30
CA VAL A 74 -32.43 -4.46 4.69
C VAL A 74 -32.39 -5.98 4.61
N SER A 75 -32.44 -6.49 3.38
CA SER A 75 -32.41 -7.92 3.08
C SER A 75 -31.40 -8.23 1.97
N ARG A 76 -31.09 -9.53 1.82
CA ARG A 76 -30.19 -9.99 0.72
C ARG A 76 -30.75 -9.58 -0.63
N GLN A 77 -32.04 -9.74 -0.85
CA GLN A 77 -32.71 -9.40 -2.11
C GLN A 77 -32.57 -7.90 -2.42
N ILE A 78 -32.86 -7.02 -1.47
CA ILE A 78 -32.77 -5.57 -1.68
C ILE A 78 -31.31 -5.14 -1.93
N ILE A 79 -30.34 -5.77 -1.25
CA ILE A 79 -28.92 -5.49 -1.54
C ILE A 79 -28.56 -5.90 -2.97
N ASP A 80 -29.05 -7.02 -3.44
CA ASP A 80 -28.82 -7.46 -4.81
C ASP A 80 -29.44 -6.48 -5.81
N ASP A 81 -30.73 -6.22 -5.69
CA ASP A 81 -31.49 -5.41 -6.63
C ASP A 81 -31.09 -3.93 -6.65
N ALA A 82 -30.86 -3.33 -5.45
CA ALA A 82 -30.61 -1.90 -5.34
C ALA A 82 -29.13 -1.52 -5.34
N LEU A 83 -28.20 -2.42 -5.02
CA LEU A 83 -26.79 -2.11 -4.92
C LEU A 83 -25.92 -2.93 -5.87
N ILE A 84 -25.99 -4.27 -5.80
CA ILE A 84 -25.03 -5.14 -6.50
C ILE A 84 -25.21 -5.06 -8.00
N TRP A 85 -26.43 -5.32 -8.51
CA TRP A 85 -26.73 -5.30 -9.94
C TRP A 85 -26.47 -3.95 -10.59
N PRO A 86 -27.01 -2.83 -10.11
CA PRO A 86 -26.76 -1.54 -10.73
C PRO A 86 -25.29 -1.11 -10.67
N LEU A 87 -24.59 -1.48 -9.59
CA LEU A 87 -23.20 -1.05 -9.42
C LEU A 87 -22.23 -1.82 -10.32
N GLN A 88 -22.48 -3.10 -10.60
CA GLN A 88 -21.61 -3.88 -11.48
C GLN A 88 -21.71 -3.49 -12.96
N GLU A 89 -22.77 -2.84 -13.39
CA GLU A 89 -22.88 -2.29 -14.74
C GLU A 89 -21.84 -1.17 -15.00
N THR A 90 -21.49 -0.42 -13.96
CA THR A 90 -20.63 0.77 -14.07
C THR A 90 -19.28 0.62 -13.39
N ARG A 91 -19.09 -0.39 -12.55
CA ARG A 91 -17.88 -0.61 -11.73
C ARG A 91 -17.37 -2.03 -11.84
N SER A 92 -16.06 -2.19 -11.61
CA SER A 92 -15.45 -3.51 -11.50
C SER A 92 -15.98 -4.30 -10.31
N LEU A 93 -16.05 -5.63 -10.42
CA LEU A 93 -16.48 -6.51 -9.32
C LEU A 93 -15.66 -6.31 -8.03
N ALA A 94 -14.38 -5.97 -8.15
CA ALA A 94 -13.54 -5.63 -7.00
C ALA A 94 -14.03 -4.37 -6.27
N THR A 95 -14.52 -3.36 -7.00
CA THR A 95 -15.14 -2.16 -6.43
C THR A 95 -16.44 -2.51 -5.75
N VAL A 96 -17.31 -3.26 -6.42
CA VAL A 96 -18.60 -3.72 -5.86
C VAL A 96 -18.38 -4.48 -4.55
N LYS A 97 -17.45 -5.44 -4.52
CA LYS A 97 -17.05 -6.18 -3.32
C LYS A 97 -16.55 -5.26 -2.21
N SER A 98 -15.78 -4.24 -2.55
CA SER A 98 -15.27 -3.25 -1.59
C SER A 98 -16.40 -2.43 -0.97
N VAL A 99 -17.37 -1.98 -1.77
CA VAL A 99 -18.56 -1.24 -1.31
C VAL A 99 -19.41 -2.10 -0.39
N LEU A 100 -19.72 -3.34 -0.78
CA LEU A 100 -20.43 -4.30 0.09
C LEU A 100 -19.69 -4.53 1.42
N SER A 101 -18.37 -4.65 1.37
CA SER A 101 -17.55 -4.81 2.58
C SER A 101 -17.68 -3.63 3.53
N VAL A 102 -17.78 -2.39 3.03
CA VAL A 102 -17.99 -1.20 3.87
C VAL A 102 -19.37 -1.25 4.53
N LEU A 103 -20.43 -1.59 3.79
CA LEU A 103 -21.77 -1.77 4.32
C LEU A 103 -21.78 -2.80 5.45
N LYS A 104 -21.26 -4.00 5.18
CA LYS A 104 -21.16 -5.09 6.18
C LYS A 104 -20.39 -4.67 7.44
N GLN A 105 -19.30 -3.92 7.27
CA GLN A 105 -18.51 -3.45 8.42
C GLN A 105 -19.28 -2.42 9.26
N ALA A 106 -20.07 -1.54 8.64
CA ALA A 106 -20.91 -0.57 9.36
C ALA A 106 -21.96 -1.27 10.21
N PHE A 107 -22.71 -2.20 9.65
CA PHE A 107 -23.72 -2.97 10.38
C PHE A 107 -23.10 -3.83 11.49
N LYS A 108 -22.02 -4.54 11.20
CA LYS A 108 -21.29 -5.34 12.20
C LYS A 108 -20.76 -4.49 13.37
N GLN A 109 -20.31 -3.27 13.09
CA GLN A 109 -19.83 -2.37 14.14
C GLN A 109 -20.99 -1.85 15.00
N ALA A 110 -22.13 -1.55 14.39
CA ALA A 110 -23.34 -1.13 15.09
C ALA A 110 -23.86 -2.24 16.03
N GLU A 111 -23.95 -3.48 15.54
CA GLU A 111 -24.32 -4.65 16.33
C GLU A 111 -23.36 -4.87 17.52
N LYS A 112 -22.05 -4.87 17.27
CA LYS A 112 -21.01 -5.06 18.32
C LYS A 112 -21.10 -4.01 19.43
N LEU A 113 -21.60 -2.84 19.15
CA LEU A 113 -21.77 -1.76 20.13
C LEU A 113 -23.17 -1.70 20.74
N GLY A 114 -24.02 -2.68 20.45
CA GLY A 114 -25.37 -2.77 20.96
C GLY A 114 -26.32 -1.70 20.42
N ARG A 115 -25.99 -1.08 19.27
CA ARG A 115 -26.84 -0.11 18.59
C ARG A 115 -27.86 -0.77 17.63
N LEU A 116 -27.59 -2.01 17.26
CA LEU A 116 -28.53 -2.91 16.57
C LEU A 116 -28.67 -4.17 17.42
N GLU A 117 -29.88 -4.70 17.53
CA GLU A 117 -30.15 -5.97 18.20
C GLU A 117 -29.60 -7.15 17.41
N SER A 118 -29.72 -7.09 16.07
CA SER A 118 -29.21 -8.10 15.15
C SER A 118 -28.73 -7.46 13.86
N ASN A 119 -27.75 -8.11 13.23
CA ASN A 119 -27.18 -7.67 11.96
C ASN A 119 -27.84 -8.44 10.79
N PRO A 120 -28.68 -7.79 9.97
CA PRO A 120 -29.33 -8.46 8.85
C PRO A 120 -28.32 -8.93 7.77
N LEU A 121 -27.07 -8.43 7.81
CA LEU A 121 -26.00 -8.79 6.88
C LEU A 121 -25.09 -9.89 7.42
N ALA A 122 -25.41 -10.48 8.58
CA ALA A 122 -24.66 -11.59 9.13
C ALA A 122 -24.67 -12.79 8.17
N GLY A 123 -23.50 -13.38 7.95
CA GLY A 123 -23.37 -14.55 7.05
C GLY A 123 -23.41 -14.23 5.54
N ILE A 124 -23.80 -13.03 5.11
CA ILE A 124 -23.77 -12.66 3.69
C ILE A 124 -22.33 -12.59 3.19
N VAL A 125 -22.04 -13.26 2.07
CA VAL A 125 -20.74 -13.19 1.37
C VAL A 125 -20.91 -12.68 -0.05
N PHE A 126 -19.87 -12.16 -0.65
CA PHE A 126 -19.94 -11.58 -2.00
C PHE A 126 -20.31 -12.63 -3.06
N SER A 127 -19.90 -13.88 -2.86
CA SER A 127 -20.26 -15.01 -3.73
C SER A 127 -21.73 -15.40 -3.71
N ASP A 128 -22.51 -14.89 -2.75
CA ASP A 128 -23.97 -15.08 -2.77
C ASP A 128 -24.66 -14.33 -3.90
N PHE A 129 -24.01 -13.26 -4.40
CA PHE A 129 -24.53 -12.37 -5.44
C PHE A 129 -23.84 -12.58 -6.78
N VAL A 130 -22.55 -12.88 -6.76
CA VAL A 130 -21.71 -12.96 -7.97
C VAL A 130 -20.87 -14.22 -7.90
N SER A 131 -21.19 -15.18 -8.77
CA SER A 131 -20.47 -16.46 -8.86
C SER A 131 -19.15 -16.37 -9.62
N VAL A 132 -18.90 -15.27 -10.37
CA VAL A 132 -17.67 -15.09 -11.14
C VAL A 132 -16.52 -14.70 -10.20
N PRO A 133 -15.40 -15.45 -10.20
CA PRO A 133 -14.26 -15.10 -9.37
C PRO A 133 -13.63 -13.78 -9.85
N ILE A 134 -13.29 -12.91 -8.89
CA ILE A 134 -12.53 -11.71 -9.19
C ILE A 134 -11.10 -12.14 -9.52
N LYS A 135 -10.76 -12.11 -10.80
CA LYS A 135 -9.39 -12.40 -11.25
C LYS A 135 -8.43 -11.32 -10.76
N GLU A 136 -7.29 -11.74 -10.26
CA GLU A 136 -6.18 -10.84 -10.04
C GLU A 136 -5.72 -10.28 -11.39
N LYS A 137 -5.35 -9.00 -11.39
CA LYS A 137 -4.79 -8.41 -12.60
C LYS A 137 -3.39 -8.97 -12.82
N ASP A 138 -3.12 -9.47 -14.00
CA ASP A 138 -1.78 -9.90 -14.40
C ASP A 138 -0.78 -8.72 -14.33
N GLY A 139 0.50 -9.06 -14.18
CA GLY A 139 1.56 -8.07 -14.32
C GLY A 139 1.60 -7.55 -15.75
N ARG A 140 1.83 -6.26 -15.91
CA ARG A 140 1.89 -5.60 -17.24
C ARG A 140 3.31 -5.23 -17.65
N LEU A 141 4.31 -5.54 -16.82
CA LEU A 141 5.72 -5.39 -17.11
C LEU A 141 6.34 -6.77 -17.23
N PHE A 142 6.70 -7.14 -18.43
CA PHE A 142 7.26 -8.45 -18.75
C PHE A 142 8.79 -8.40 -18.87
N ALA A 143 9.43 -9.56 -18.82
CA ALA A 143 10.87 -9.69 -18.99
C ALA A 143 11.39 -9.11 -20.33
N THR A 144 10.55 -9.15 -21.37
CA THR A 144 10.82 -8.59 -22.70
C THR A 144 10.80 -7.08 -22.74
N ASP A 145 10.15 -6.41 -21.78
CA ASP A 145 10.00 -4.96 -21.77
C ASP A 145 11.16 -4.25 -21.07
N ILE A 146 12.00 -5.00 -20.35
CA ILE A 146 13.03 -4.45 -19.45
C ILE A 146 14.06 -3.60 -20.20
N GLU A 147 14.47 -4.00 -21.40
CA GLU A 147 15.42 -3.22 -22.21
C GLU A 147 14.83 -1.86 -22.58
N ASN A 148 13.55 -1.85 -22.95
CA ASN A 148 12.84 -0.60 -23.26
C ASN A 148 12.72 0.31 -22.03
N VAL A 149 12.49 -0.26 -20.84
CA VAL A 149 12.47 0.51 -19.58
C VAL A 149 13.80 1.26 -19.39
N PHE A 150 14.95 0.62 -19.56
CA PHE A 150 16.24 1.27 -19.42
C PHE A 150 16.50 2.29 -20.53
N THR A 151 16.09 2.02 -21.76
CA THR A 151 16.16 2.98 -22.86
C THR A 151 15.38 4.26 -22.55
N GLN A 152 14.14 4.15 -22.15
CA GLN A 152 13.30 5.29 -21.75
C GLN A 152 13.86 6.03 -20.53
N LEU A 153 14.48 5.30 -19.61
CA LEU A 153 15.02 5.85 -18.38
C LEU A 153 16.26 6.74 -18.62
N MET A 154 17.00 6.51 -19.70
CA MET A 154 18.19 7.31 -20.05
C MET A 154 17.89 8.80 -20.20
N ASP A 155 16.71 9.14 -20.71
CA ASP A 155 16.29 10.51 -21.00
C ASP A 155 15.52 11.17 -19.85
N CYS A 156 15.27 10.43 -18.78
CA CYS A 156 14.56 10.94 -17.63
C CYS A 156 15.46 11.72 -16.67
N ASP A 157 14.82 12.57 -15.84
CA ASP A 157 15.51 13.24 -14.74
C ASP A 157 16.01 12.25 -13.68
N ARG A 158 16.98 12.69 -12.86
CA ARG A 158 17.64 11.82 -11.86
C ARG A 158 16.71 11.31 -10.76
N VAL A 159 15.63 12.03 -10.45
CA VAL A 159 14.65 11.59 -9.44
C VAL A 159 13.83 10.44 -10.02
N THR A 160 13.37 10.57 -11.26
CA THR A 160 12.68 9.53 -12.00
C THR A 160 13.55 8.28 -12.15
N GLN A 161 14.82 8.46 -12.56
CA GLN A 161 15.79 7.39 -12.67
C GLN A 161 15.93 6.62 -11.35
N CYS A 162 16.15 7.33 -10.24
CA CYS A 162 16.29 6.72 -8.93
C CYS A 162 14.99 6.01 -8.48
N LEU A 163 13.84 6.62 -8.71
CA LEU A 163 12.55 6.04 -8.32
C LEU A 163 12.26 4.71 -9.04
N VAL A 164 12.44 4.70 -10.37
CA VAL A 164 12.21 3.48 -11.18
C VAL A 164 13.21 2.41 -10.80
N LEU A 165 14.48 2.77 -10.64
CA LEU A 165 15.53 1.82 -10.30
C LEU A 165 15.31 1.18 -8.91
N MET A 166 14.90 1.96 -7.91
CA MET A 166 14.58 1.44 -6.58
C MET A 166 13.36 0.50 -6.61
N LEU A 167 12.33 0.86 -7.39
CA LEU A 167 11.13 0.02 -7.53
C LEU A 167 11.42 -1.27 -8.29
N LEU A 168 12.11 -1.19 -9.41
CA LEU A 168 12.43 -2.33 -10.25
C LEU A 168 13.47 -3.23 -9.56
N GLY A 169 14.54 -2.65 -9.01
CA GLY A 169 15.66 -3.38 -8.43
C GLY A 169 15.33 -4.08 -7.11
N HIS A 170 14.37 -3.58 -6.33
CA HIS A 170 14.04 -4.17 -5.02
C HIS A 170 12.59 -4.63 -4.88
N GLY A 171 11.71 -4.32 -5.83
CA GLY A 171 10.30 -4.71 -5.78
C GLY A 171 9.52 -4.15 -4.57
N THR A 172 9.99 -3.08 -3.95
CA THR A 172 9.32 -2.46 -2.79
C THR A 172 8.00 -1.81 -3.17
N ARG A 173 7.10 -1.65 -2.20
CA ARG A 173 5.86 -0.91 -2.45
C ARG A 173 6.18 0.56 -2.65
N ILE A 174 5.48 1.22 -3.58
CA ILE A 174 5.72 2.64 -3.91
C ILE A 174 5.78 3.55 -2.67
N ARG A 175 4.95 3.32 -1.66
CA ARG A 175 4.95 4.11 -0.43
C ARG A 175 6.17 3.85 0.44
N GLU A 176 6.62 2.61 0.53
CA GLU A 176 7.85 2.21 1.20
C GLU A 176 9.05 2.89 0.53
N THR A 177 9.07 2.91 -0.80
CA THR A 177 10.12 3.59 -1.58
C THR A 177 10.11 5.10 -1.36
N LEU A 178 8.94 5.74 -1.42
CA LEU A 178 8.83 7.20 -1.23
C LEU A 178 9.17 7.65 0.19
N ALA A 179 8.92 6.81 1.20
CA ALA A 179 9.27 7.08 2.60
C ALA A 179 10.76 6.90 2.90
N ALA A 180 11.56 6.38 1.94
CA ALA A 180 12.98 6.10 2.15
C ALA A 180 13.77 7.34 2.59
N LYS A 181 14.56 7.15 3.66
CA LYS A 181 15.43 8.17 4.23
C LYS A 181 16.89 7.73 4.10
N TRP A 182 17.80 8.69 3.92
CA TRP A 182 19.22 8.40 3.85
C TRP A 182 19.77 7.72 5.12
N ALA A 183 19.19 8.02 6.27
CA ALA A 183 19.53 7.35 7.52
C ALA A 183 19.19 5.85 7.56
N HIS A 184 18.31 5.40 6.69
CA HIS A 184 17.91 4.00 6.58
C HIS A 184 18.72 3.22 5.51
N ILE A 185 19.60 3.91 4.78
CA ILE A 185 20.41 3.36 3.69
C ILE A 185 21.86 3.33 4.17
N ASP A 186 22.33 2.13 4.44
CA ASP A 186 23.70 1.85 4.80
C ASP A 186 24.49 1.51 3.54
N LEU A 187 25.27 2.48 3.06
CA LEU A 187 26.06 2.31 1.84
C LEU A 187 27.39 1.60 2.12
N VAL A 188 27.81 1.46 3.38
CA VAL A 188 29.04 0.73 3.76
C VAL A 188 28.77 -0.76 3.80
N ASP A 189 27.81 -1.17 4.62
CA ASP A 189 27.46 -2.59 4.79
C ASP A 189 26.52 -3.10 3.70
N GLY A 190 25.95 -2.19 2.88
CA GLY A 190 25.09 -2.53 1.77
C GLY A 190 23.72 -3.02 2.20
N TYR A 191 22.98 -2.21 2.95
CA TYR A 191 21.62 -2.51 3.39
C TYR A 191 20.67 -1.31 3.29
N TRP A 192 19.43 -1.59 2.94
CA TRP A 192 18.33 -0.66 3.09
C TRP A 192 17.38 -1.21 4.16
N ARG A 193 17.28 -0.50 5.29
CA ARG A 193 16.45 -0.88 6.45
C ARG A 193 15.15 -0.08 6.43
N LEU A 194 14.03 -0.73 6.14
CA LEU A 194 12.70 -0.13 6.17
C LEU A 194 12.13 -0.27 7.59
N PRO A 195 11.83 0.86 8.27
CA PRO A 195 11.27 0.81 9.62
C PRO A 195 9.82 0.31 9.62
N MET A 196 9.38 -0.24 10.75
CA MET A 196 8.02 -0.75 10.95
C MET A 196 6.93 0.25 10.56
N SER A 197 7.13 1.54 10.91
CA SER A 197 6.19 2.62 10.59
C SER A 197 5.93 2.82 9.09
N ASP A 198 6.87 2.42 8.25
CA ASP A 198 6.85 2.67 6.81
C ASP A 198 6.47 1.40 6.02
N THR A 199 6.39 0.24 6.70
CA THR A 199 5.99 -1.04 6.09
C THR A 199 4.51 -1.34 6.31
N LYS A 200 3.90 -2.07 5.38
CA LYS A 200 2.50 -2.52 5.50
C LYS A 200 2.34 -3.66 6.53
N THR A 201 3.43 -4.33 6.85
CA THR A 201 3.44 -5.52 7.73
C THR A 201 3.66 -5.18 9.20
N ASP A 202 3.88 -3.88 9.52
CA ASP A 202 4.26 -3.39 10.85
C ASP A 202 5.50 -4.11 11.43
N GLU A 203 6.46 -4.48 10.55
CA GLU A 203 7.72 -5.13 10.89
C GLU A 203 8.89 -4.44 10.18
N TRP A 204 10.07 -4.48 10.81
CA TRP A 204 11.32 -4.12 10.16
C TRP A 204 11.57 -5.00 8.95
N HIS A 205 11.96 -4.39 7.85
CA HIS A 205 12.36 -5.11 6.65
C HIS A 205 13.73 -4.62 6.19
N THR A 206 14.70 -5.54 6.12
CA THR A 206 16.06 -5.25 5.67
C THR A 206 16.26 -5.84 4.29
N LEU A 207 16.64 -5.01 3.33
CA LEU A 207 16.96 -5.40 1.97
C LEU A 207 18.45 -5.23 1.70
N PRO A 208 19.15 -6.26 1.21
CA PRO A 208 20.51 -6.12 0.71
C PRO A 208 20.58 -5.17 -0.48
N LEU A 209 21.58 -4.30 -0.49
CA LEU A 209 21.96 -3.50 -1.65
C LEU A 209 23.13 -4.16 -2.35
N THR A 210 22.99 -4.45 -3.63
CA THR A 210 24.10 -4.92 -4.46
C THR A 210 25.09 -3.79 -4.72
N GLU A 211 26.30 -4.13 -5.16
CA GLU A 211 27.33 -3.15 -5.47
C GLU A 211 26.85 -2.12 -6.51
N ALA A 212 26.19 -2.58 -7.55
CA ALA A 212 25.60 -1.73 -8.59
C ALA A 212 24.64 -0.68 -8.01
N MET A 213 23.76 -1.11 -7.10
CA MET A 213 22.79 -0.21 -6.44
C MET A 213 23.48 0.75 -5.46
N ARG A 214 24.51 0.30 -4.74
CA ARG A 214 25.30 1.16 -3.85
C ARG A 214 25.96 2.30 -4.62
N LEU A 215 26.69 1.98 -5.68
CA LEU A 215 27.38 2.95 -6.53
C LEU A 215 26.39 3.98 -7.15
N PHE A 216 25.24 3.50 -7.60
CA PHE A 216 24.20 4.38 -8.09
C PHE A 216 23.66 5.32 -7.00
N LEU A 217 23.32 4.80 -5.82
CA LEU A 217 22.80 5.60 -4.70
C LEU A 217 23.84 6.63 -4.19
N GLU A 218 25.11 6.27 -4.15
CA GLU A 218 26.19 7.22 -3.84
C GLU A 218 26.26 8.35 -4.88
N SER A 219 26.19 8.00 -6.18
CA SER A 219 26.12 8.97 -7.26
C SER A 219 24.91 9.89 -7.15
N TYR A 220 23.75 9.33 -6.82
CA TYR A 220 22.52 10.08 -6.61
C TYR A 220 22.60 11.03 -5.41
N ARG A 221 23.16 10.56 -4.26
CA ARG A 221 23.39 11.40 -3.07
C ARG A 221 24.32 12.57 -3.37
N ARG A 222 25.40 12.32 -4.11
CA ARG A 222 26.33 13.38 -4.58
C ARG A 222 25.63 14.38 -5.49
N TRP A 223 24.78 13.90 -6.40
CA TRP A 223 23.98 14.76 -7.28
C TRP A 223 22.99 15.65 -6.49
N GLN A 224 22.32 15.11 -5.47
CA GLN A 224 21.46 15.89 -4.58
C GLN A 224 22.27 16.96 -3.84
N ALA A 225 23.42 16.60 -3.25
CA ALA A 225 24.27 17.52 -2.52
C ALA A 225 24.78 18.71 -3.37
N LYS A 226 25.13 18.45 -4.63
CA LYS A 226 25.51 19.51 -5.61
C LYS A 226 24.37 20.49 -5.89
N ARG A 227 23.12 20.07 -5.76
CA ARG A 227 21.93 20.92 -5.91
C ARG A 227 21.47 21.56 -4.60
N GLY A 228 22.33 21.53 -3.58
CA GLY A 228 22.05 22.13 -2.28
C GLY A 228 21.17 21.27 -1.37
N TYR A 229 20.77 20.07 -1.78
CA TYR A 229 19.96 19.21 -0.93
C TYR A 229 20.82 18.24 -0.12
N ARG A 230 20.74 18.38 1.20
CA ARG A 230 21.38 17.50 2.21
C ARG A 230 20.37 17.01 3.24
N GLY A 231 19.08 16.97 2.84
CA GLY A 231 17.98 16.63 3.74
C GLY A 231 17.83 15.13 3.96
N VAL A 232 16.76 14.77 4.65
CA VAL A 232 16.51 13.44 5.21
C VAL A 232 16.08 12.44 4.14
N PHE A 233 15.26 12.88 3.17
CA PHE A 233 14.57 11.97 2.24
C PHE A 233 15.40 11.62 1.02
N LEU A 234 15.32 10.36 0.60
CA LEU A 234 15.83 9.92 -0.70
C LEU A 234 15.06 10.62 -1.84
N PHE A 235 13.75 10.75 -1.69
CA PHE A 235 12.84 11.42 -2.60
C PHE A 235 12.16 12.62 -1.90
N PRO A 236 12.81 13.80 -1.88
CA PRO A 236 12.22 14.98 -1.26
C PRO A 236 11.06 15.52 -2.09
N GLY A 237 9.99 15.91 -1.43
CA GLY A 237 8.89 16.66 -2.02
C GLY A 237 9.19 18.15 -2.13
N HIS A 238 8.22 18.92 -2.62
CA HIS A 238 8.34 20.37 -2.68
C HIS A 238 8.58 20.96 -1.28
N GLY A 239 9.56 21.85 -1.16
CA GLY A 239 9.98 22.43 0.12
C GLY A 239 10.77 21.49 1.04
N HIS A 240 11.08 20.28 0.61
CA HIS A 240 12.00 19.30 1.24
C HIS A 240 11.60 18.78 2.64
N ALA A 241 10.55 19.30 3.24
CA ALA A 241 10.10 18.91 4.59
C ALA A 241 9.32 17.59 4.64
N LYS A 242 8.85 17.13 3.49
CA LYS A 242 8.08 15.89 3.34
C LYS A 242 8.61 15.09 2.15
N PRO A 243 8.34 13.76 2.12
CA PRO A 243 8.68 12.96 0.95
C PRO A 243 7.86 13.35 -0.27
N LEU A 244 8.31 12.95 -1.44
CA LEU A 244 7.62 13.09 -2.72
C LEU A 244 6.19 12.53 -2.62
N SER A 245 5.20 13.27 -3.16
CA SER A 245 3.81 12.83 -3.11
C SER A 245 3.55 11.63 -4.01
N TYR A 246 2.57 10.80 -3.64
CA TYR A 246 2.16 9.66 -4.47
C TYR A 246 1.65 10.11 -5.86
N SER A 247 0.95 11.25 -5.95
CA SER A 247 0.48 11.79 -7.22
C SER A 247 1.64 12.22 -8.12
N THR A 248 2.66 12.86 -7.57
CA THR A 248 3.88 13.24 -8.30
C THR A 248 4.66 12.02 -8.76
N SER A 249 4.85 11.01 -7.88
CA SER A 249 5.55 9.79 -8.26
C SER A 249 4.87 9.03 -9.40
N ARG A 250 3.52 9.03 -9.44
CA ARG A 250 2.79 8.46 -10.59
C ARG A 250 3.06 9.20 -11.89
N LYS A 251 3.18 10.54 -11.86
CA LYS A 251 3.53 11.31 -13.05
C LYS A 251 4.95 10.97 -13.54
N LEU A 252 5.91 10.84 -12.61
CA LEU A 252 7.27 10.43 -12.94
C LEU A 252 7.32 9.02 -13.54
N LEU A 253 6.61 8.07 -12.94
CA LEU A 253 6.53 6.72 -13.49
C LEU A 253 5.89 6.69 -14.88
N ASN A 254 4.87 7.52 -15.12
CA ASN A 254 4.23 7.61 -16.43
C ASN A 254 5.14 8.13 -17.54
N GLN A 255 6.20 8.90 -17.22
CA GLN A 255 7.20 9.32 -18.21
C GLN A 255 7.97 8.13 -18.80
N VAL A 256 8.14 7.06 -18.02
CA VAL A 256 8.85 5.84 -18.43
C VAL A 256 7.89 4.77 -18.92
N SER A 257 6.72 4.64 -18.27
CA SER A 257 5.78 3.56 -18.55
C SER A 257 4.74 3.88 -19.63
N GLU A 258 4.56 5.17 -19.95
CA GLU A 258 3.48 5.66 -20.83
C GLU A 258 2.07 5.12 -20.41
N GLY A 259 1.94 4.75 -19.11
CA GLY A 259 0.73 4.13 -18.57
C GLY A 259 0.61 2.62 -18.77
N ASN A 260 1.55 1.99 -19.48
CA ASN A 260 1.52 0.55 -19.76
C ASN A 260 1.76 -0.30 -18.53
N TRP A 261 2.55 0.17 -17.57
CA TRP A 261 2.82 -0.50 -16.31
C TRP A 261 2.89 0.47 -15.13
N SER A 262 2.88 -0.04 -13.93
CA SER A 262 2.86 0.70 -12.67
C SER A 262 3.97 0.22 -11.71
N ALA A 263 4.17 0.92 -10.59
CA ALA A 263 5.08 0.48 -9.53
C ALA A 263 4.78 -0.94 -9.01
N HIS A 264 3.53 -1.36 -9.02
CA HIS A 264 3.17 -2.72 -8.61
C HIS A 264 3.58 -3.77 -9.65
N ASP A 265 3.61 -3.37 -10.92
CA ASP A 265 4.06 -4.26 -12.00
C ASP A 265 5.59 -4.49 -11.94
N CYS A 266 6.40 -3.51 -11.49
CA CYS A 266 7.83 -3.72 -11.18
C CYS A 266 8.03 -4.82 -10.14
N ARG A 267 7.19 -4.83 -9.11
CA ARG A 267 7.23 -5.84 -8.05
C ARG A 267 6.83 -7.23 -8.55
N LYS A 268 5.80 -7.32 -9.41
CA LYS A 268 5.41 -8.56 -10.08
C LYS A 268 6.50 -9.06 -11.03
N ALA A 269 7.12 -8.17 -11.79
CA ALA A 269 8.23 -8.50 -12.69
C ALA A 269 9.41 -9.10 -11.91
N LEU A 270 9.84 -8.48 -10.79
CA LEU A 270 10.89 -9.05 -9.94
C LEU A 270 10.51 -10.46 -9.48
N LYS A 271 9.30 -10.66 -8.97
CA LYS A 271 8.83 -11.99 -8.52
C LYS A 271 8.92 -13.02 -9.64
N THR A 272 8.31 -12.72 -10.79
CA THR A 272 8.27 -13.61 -11.95
C THR A 272 9.68 -13.93 -12.47
N ILE A 273 10.54 -12.92 -12.63
CA ILE A 273 11.90 -13.12 -13.12
C ILE A 273 12.73 -13.95 -12.13
N CYS A 274 12.60 -13.68 -10.82
CA CYS A 274 13.29 -14.48 -9.80
C CYS A 274 12.86 -15.93 -9.81
N THR A 275 11.57 -16.22 -9.91
CA THR A 275 11.06 -17.60 -9.94
C THR A 275 11.33 -18.29 -11.27
N ASP A 276 10.93 -17.68 -12.38
CA ASP A 276 10.87 -18.38 -13.67
C ASP A 276 12.21 -18.38 -14.41
N ALA A 277 12.92 -17.23 -14.38
CA ALA A 277 14.18 -17.10 -15.13
C ALA A 277 15.42 -17.45 -14.30
N LEU A 278 15.37 -17.26 -12.97
CA LEU A 278 16.51 -17.41 -12.09
C LEU A 278 16.40 -18.59 -11.12
N ASN A 279 15.27 -19.29 -11.09
CA ASN A 279 15.02 -20.40 -10.15
C ASN A 279 15.35 -20.02 -8.68
N VAL A 280 14.98 -18.82 -8.27
CA VAL A 280 15.10 -18.38 -6.88
C VAL A 280 13.99 -19.03 -6.07
N ASP A 281 14.36 -19.57 -4.91
CA ASP A 281 13.39 -20.14 -3.98
C ASP A 281 12.24 -19.17 -3.67
N ASP A 282 11.01 -19.69 -3.68
CA ASP A 282 9.80 -18.88 -3.47
C ASP A 282 9.82 -18.14 -2.13
N ALA A 283 10.30 -18.80 -1.06
CA ALA A 283 10.39 -18.16 0.26
C ALA A 283 11.40 -17.00 0.28
N VAL A 284 12.48 -17.07 -0.50
CA VAL A 284 13.46 -15.99 -0.64
C VAL A 284 12.83 -14.81 -1.38
N SER A 285 12.17 -15.05 -2.50
CA SER A 285 11.50 -14.00 -3.28
C SER A 285 10.34 -13.34 -2.51
N GLU A 286 9.54 -14.10 -1.76
CA GLU A 286 8.49 -13.59 -0.87
C GLU A 286 9.10 -12.72 0.25
N ARG A 287 10.28 -13.11 0.76
CA ARG A 287 11.00 -12.33 1.77
C ARG A 287 11.54 -11.01 1.22
N ILE A 288 12.13 -11.01 0.02
CA ILE A 288 12.53 -9.77 -0.68
C ILE A 288 11.34 -8.82 -0.79
N LEU A 289 10.19 -9.34 -1.15
CA LEU A 289 8.98 -8.57 -1.35
C LEU A 289 8.27 -8.16 -0.04
N ASN A 290 8.73 -8.56 1.12
CA ASN A 290 8.06 -8.32 2.40
C ASN A 290 6.57 -8.73 2.36
N HIS A 291 6.30 -9.92 1.81
CA HIS A 291 4.98 -10.54 1.91
C HIS A 291 4.79 -11.15 3.31
N THR A 292 3.58 -11.03 3.85
CA THR A 292 3.21 -11.66 5.12
C THR A 292 3.27 -13.17 4.97
N MET A 293 4.21 -13.79 5.65
CA MET A 293 4.21 -15.26 5.80
C MET A 293 3.03 -15.68 6.66
N ASP A 294 2.50 -16.87 6.38
CA ASP A 294 1.49 -17.49 7.22
C ASP A 294 2.00 -17.58 8.67
N ARG A 295 1.13 -17.32 9.66
CA ARG A 295 1.52 -17.29 11.09
C ARG A 295 2.30 -18.52 11.52
N THR A 296 1.95 -19.68 10.98
CA THR A 296 2.62 -20.95 11.26
C THR A 296 4.05 -20.97 10.70
N ARG A 297 4.28 -20.56 9.47
CA ARG A 297 5.62 -20.46 8.86
C ARG A 297 6.49 -19.41 9.56
N LYS A 298 5.90 -18.31 10.03
CA LYS A 298 6.59 -17.24 10.75
C LYS A 298 7.14 -17.70 12.10
N ALA A 299 6.38 -18.53 12.84
CA ALA A 299 6.79 -19.05 14.14
C ALA A 299 8.00 -20.01 14.05
N TYR A 300 8.11 -20.76 12.94
CA TYR A 300 9.20 -21.74 12.72
C TYR A 300 10.39 -21.17 11.98
N ASN A 301 10.26 -20.08 11.24
CA ASN A 301 11.31 -19.58 10.36
C ASN A 301 11.87 -18.23 10.85
N LYS A 302 12.76 -18.32 11.85
CA LYS A 302 13.51 -17.16 12.39
C LYS A 302 14.80 -16.87 11.61
N ALA A 303 15.07 -17.58 10.53
CA ALA A 303 16.26 -17.37 9.73
C ALA A 303 16.21 -15.98 9.06
N LEU A 304 17.32 -15.26 9.13
CA LEU A 304 17.41 -13.88 8.65
C LEU A 304 17.43 -13.76 7.12
N TYR A 305 17.46 -14.82 6.36
CA TYR A 305 17.47 -14.84 4.88
C TYR A 305 18.38 -13.82 4.18
N GLU A 306 19.24 -13.10 4.93
CA GLU A 306 20.06 -12.00 4.38
C GLU A 306 21.01 -12.48 3.28
N GLY A 307 21.70 -13.59 3.52
CA GLY A 307 22.58 -14.21 2.50
C GLY A 307 21.81 -14.63 1.25
N PRO A 308 20.78 -15.48 1.38
CA PRO A 308 19.94 -15.88 0.25
C PRO A 308 19.27 -14.71 -0.50
N MET A 309 18.81 -13.68 0.19
CA MET A 309 18.28 -12.47 -0.46
C MET A 309 19.35 -11.70 -1.22
N ARG A 310 20.57 -11.59 -0.67
CA ARG A 310 21.70 -10.92 -1.33
C ARG A 310 22.09 -11.66 -2.60
N ASP A 311 22.20 -12.97 -2.54
CA ASP A 311 22.49 -13.80 -3.72
C ASP A 311 21.40 -13.63 -4.79
N ALA A 312 20.13 -13.76 -4.40
CA ALA A 312 19.02 -13.62 -5.31
C ALA A 312 18.98 -12.24 -5.99
N LEU A 313 19.18 -11.17 -5.22
CA LEU A 313 19.22 -9.80 -5.76
C LEU A 313 20.45 -9.56 -6.63
N THR A 314 21.60 -10.14 -6.31
CA THR A 314 22.80 -10.06 -7.18
C THR A 314 22.53 -10.73 -8.51
N ARG A 315 22.02 -11.95 -8.53
CA ARG A 315 21.64 -12.67 -9.76
C ARG A 315 20.56 -11.92 -10.56
N TYR A 316 19.61 -11.31 -9.86
CA TYR A 316 18.57 -10.50 -10.50
C TYR A 316 19.15 -9.21 -11.13
N HIS A 317 20.03 -8.50 -10.44
CA HIS A 317 20.68 -7.31 -11.00
C HIS A 317 21.64 -7.65 -12.12
N ASP A 318 22.33 -8.78 -12.09
CA ASP A 318 23.12 -9.27 -13.21
C ASP A 318 22.25 -9.60 -14.43
N TRP A 319 21.05 -10.15 -14.18
CA TRP A 319 20.06 -10.39 -15.22
C TRP A 319 19.55 -9.08 -15.85
N LEU A 320 19.26 -8.07 -15.02
CA LEU A 320 18.94 -6.71 -15.47
C LEU A 320 20.12 -6.05 -16.19
N GLY A 321 21.36 -6.31 -15.74
CA GLY A 321 22.60 -5.82 -16.30
C GLY A 321 22.73 -6.14 -17.79
N ARG A 322 22.43 -7.40 -18.13
CA ARG A 322 22.41 -7.87 -19.54
C ARG A 322 21.27 -7.28 -20.37
N ARG A 323 20.36 -6.52 -19.77
CA ARG A 323 19.19 -5.88 -20.41
C ARG A 323 19.17 -4.37 -20.26
N GLY A 324 20.33 -3.76 -20.14
CA GLY A 324 20.49 -2.31 -20.18
C GLY A 324 20.83 -1.65 -18.85
N LEU A 325 20.72 -2.33 -17.70
CA LEU A 325 21.07 -1.74 -16.41
C LEU A 325 22.54 -1.33 -16.34
N ASN A 326 23.48 -2.15 -16.85
CA ASN A 326 24.91 -1.81 -16.81
C ASN A 326 25.20 -0.53 -17.59
N GLU A 327 24.73 -0.43 -18.84
CA GLU A 327 24.88 0.77 -19.68
C GLU A 327 24.25 2.00 -19.04
N PHE A 328 23.05 1.83 -18.48
CA PHE A 328 22.36 2.88 -17.74
C PHE A 328 23.21 3.37 -16.56
N LEU A 329 23.75 2.46 -15.73
CA LEU A 329 24.56 2.83 -14.57
C LEU A 329 25.85 3.54 -14.95
N GLU A 330 26.58 3.06 -15.95
CA GLU A 330 27.78 3.69 -16.47
C GLU A 330 27.48 5.12 -16.92
N THR A 331 26.43 5.30 -17.70
CA THR A 331 26.01 6.64 -18.18
C THR A 331 25.59 7.55 -17.04
N ALA A 332 24.78 7.04 -16.13
CA ALA A 332 24.25 7.79 -15.01
C ALA A 332 25.36 8.22 -14.02
N ILE A 333 26.33 7.36 -13.75
CA ILE A 333 27.47 7.65 -12.86
C ILE A 333 28.44 8.61 -13.54
N SER A 334 28.78 8.38 -14.82
CA SER A 334 29.71 9.22 -15.59
C SER A 334 29.21 10.65 -15.80
N ARG A 335 27.91 10.84 -16.08
CA ARG A 335 27.29 12.17 -16.15
C ARG A 335 27.43 12.94 -14.83
N SER A 336 27.35 12.24 -13.70
CA SER A 336 27.59 12.84 -12.36
C SER A 336 29.05 13.23 -12.14
N ALA A 337 30.01 12.53 -12.73
CA ALA A 337 31.45 12.83 -12.65
C ALA A 337 31.83 14.02 -13.55
N ARG A 338 31.37 14.06 -14.80
CA ARG A 338 31.69 15.13 -15.77
C ARG A 338 31.17 16.51 -15.37
N SER A 339 30.03 16.57 -14.67
CA SER A 339 29.58 17.83 -14.06
C SER A 339 30.51 18.32 -12.94
N PHE A 340 31.41 17.47 -12.44
CA PHE A 340 32.45 17.83 -11.45
C PHE A 340 33.60 18.59 -12.09
N SER A 341 34.10 18.16 -13.24
CA SER A 341 35.26 18.75 -13.93
C SER A 341 34.96 20.13 -14.54
N ARG A 342 33.72 20.35 -14.99
CA ARG A 342 33.34 21.66 -15.59
C ARG A 342 33.22 22.80 -14.58
N ASN A 343 32.76 22.52 -13.35
CA ASN A 343 32.65 23.57 -12.34
C ASN A 343 33.98 23.88 -11.65
N GLN A 344 34.93 22.95 -11.60
CA GLN A 344 36.29 23.25 -11.10
C GLN A 344 37.11 24.12 -12.07
N LEU A 345 36.84 24.03 -13.37
CA LEU A 345 37.50 24.84 -14.38
C LEU A 345 36.95 26.28 -14.45
N SER A 346 35.71 26.51 -14.03
CA SER A 346 35.13 27.86 -13.96
C SER A 346 35.53 28.62 -12.68
N ASP A 347 35.82 27.91 -11.58
CA ASP A 347 36.26 28.54 -10.32
C ASP A 347 37.77 28.85 -10.29
N CYS A 348 38.54 28.29 -11.23
CA CYS A 348 39.98 28.64 -11.42
C CYS A 348 40.22 29.75 -12.44
N ALA A 349 39.14 30.24 -13.09
CA ALA A 349 39.22 31.27 -14.13
C ALA A 349 38.54 32.60 -13.74
N ALA A 350 38.19 32.76 -12.44
CA ALA A 350 37.68 34.01 -11.85
C ALA A 350 38.71 34.51 -10.77
#